data_ecc16e038dfc25241c2b398b61f13f1f
#
_entry.id   ecc16e038dfc25241c2b398b61f13f1f
#
_cell.length_a   1.000
_cell.length_b   1.000
_cell.length_c   1.000
_cell.angle_alpha   90.00
_cell.angle_beta   90.00
_cell.angle_gamma   90.00
#
_symmetry.space_group_name_H-M   'P 1'
#
loop_
_entity.id
_entity.type
_entity.pdbx_description
1 polymer ?
#
loop_
_entity_poly.entity_id
_entity_poly.type
_entity_poly.pdbx_seq_one_letter_code
_entity_poly.pdbx_strand_id
1 'polypeptide(L)' 'MNDWILVTDALPIPEEMVLVTCVAKNGNRSVNRAYIDEQGFFHGSGSMAGVVAWQPMPEPYAGGDC' A
#
# COMPACT_ATOMS: atom_id res chain seq x y z
N MET A 1 7.62 -2.47 13.49
CA MET A 1 6.30 -3.01 13.68
C MET A 1 5.42 -2.64 12.53
N ASN A 2 4.78 -3.58 11.94
CA ASN A 2 4.01 -3.32 10.75
C ASN A 2 2.55 -3.25 11.10
N ASP A 3 2.08 -2.05 11.29
CA ASP A 3 0.69 -1.85 11.65
C ASP A 3 -0.08 -1.57 10.39
N TRP A 4 -0.61 -2.63 9.81
CA TRP A 4 -1.41 -2.50 8.61
C TRP A 4 -2.76 -1.90 8.95
N ILE A 5 -3.19 -0.95 8.13
CA ILE A 5 -4.47 -0.28 8.28
C ILE A 5 -5.41 -0.89 7.25
N LEU A 6 -6.52 -1.42 7.70
CA LEU A 6 -7.50 -1.98 6.77
C LEU A 6 -8.12 -0.87 5.94
N VAL A 7 -8.30 -1.13 4.65
CA VAL A 7 -8.91 -0.13 3.78
C VAL A 7 -10.36 0.15 4.17
N THR A 8 -10.98 -0.77 4.91
CA THR A 8 -12.33 -0.53 5.42
C THR A 8 -12.34 0.39 6.63
N ASP A 9 -11.18 0.58 7.28
CA ASP A 9 -11.10 1.47 8.43
C ASP A 9 -10.71 2.87 8.03
N ALA A 10 -9.76 3.00 7.12
CA ALA A 10 -9.28 4.30 6.68
C ALA A 10 -8.59 4.14 5.35
N LEU A 11 -8.53 5.21 4.58
CA LEU A 11 -7.82 5.25 3.31
C LEU A 11 -6.62 6.18 3.42
N PRO A 12 -5.57 5.93 2.61
CA PRO A 12 -4.41 6.81 2.64
C PRO A 12 -4.74 8.18 2.03
N ILE A 13 -3.83 9.11 2.26
CA ILE A 13 -3.94 10.43 1.66
C ILE A 13 -3.79 10.27 0.14
N PRO A 14 -4.69 10.85 -0.65
CA PRO A 14 -4.61 10.69 -2.10
C PRO A 14 -3.27 11.14 -2.66
N GLU A 15 -2.79 10.39 -3.63
CA GLU A 15 -1.57 10.66 -4.39
C GLU A 15 -0.28 10.50 -3.59
N GLU A 16 -0.36 9.98 -2.39
CA GLU A 16 0.82 9.68 -1.61
C GLU A 16 1.15 8.21 -1.74
N MET A 17 2.41 7.90 -2.04
CA MET A 17 2.83 6.51 -2.21
C MET A 17 2.79 5.79 -0.87
N VAL A 18 2.20 4.60 -0.86
CA VAL A 18 2.09 3.77 0.33
C VAL A 18 2.37 2.33 -0.04
N LEU A 19 2.54 1.50 0.97
CA LEU A 19 2.59 0.05 0.76
C LEU A 19 1.20 -0.51 0.90
N VAL A 20 0.86 -1.48 0.07
CA VAL A 20 -0.43 -2.12 0.13
C VAL A 20 -0.25 -3.63 0.15
N THR A 21 -1.17 -4.32 0.80
CA THR A 21 -1.25 -5.78 0.76
C THR A 21 -2.39 -6.15 -0.16
N CYS A 22 -2.08 -6.96 -1.16
CA CYS A 22 -3.07 -7.46 -2.10
C CYS A 22 -3.25 -8.96 -1.88
N VAL A 23 -4.48 -9.42 -1.96
CA VAL A 23 -4.80 -10.83 -1.81
C VAL A 23 -5.33 -11.34 -3.13
N ALA A 24 -4.66 -12.32 -3.70
CA ALA A 24 -5.06 -12.89 -4.97
C ALA A 24 -6.22 -13.87 -4.76
N LYS A 25 -6.81 -14.31 -5.87
CA LYS A 25 -7.93 -15.23 -5.81
C LYS A 25 -7.57 -16.54 -5.12
N ASN A 26 -6.32 -16.97 -5.27
CA ASN A 26 -5.89 -18.21 -4.66
C ASN A 26 -5.48 -18.03 -3.20
N GLY A 27 -5.64 -16.83 -2.65
CA GLY A 27 -5.31 -16.59 -1.27
C GLY A 27 -3.89 -16.11 -1.02
N ASN A 28 -3.06 -16.06 -2.04
CA ASN A 28 -1.71 -15.55 -1.89
C ASN A 28 -1.72 -14.06 -1.62
N ARG A 29 -0.82 -13.64 -0.73
CA ARG A 29 -0.71 -12.23 -0.37
C ARG A 29 0.60 -11.68 -0.90
N SER A 30 0.55 -10.43 -1.32
CA SER A 30 1.74 -9.76 -1.81
C SER A 30 1.74 -8.32 -1.33
N VAL A 31 2.95 -7.74 -1.26
CA VAL A 31 3.11 -6.35 -0.84
C VAL A 31 3.61 -5.57 -2.04
N ASN A 32 2.96 -4.47 -2.33
CA ASN A 32 3.30 -3.64 -3.48
C ASN A 32 3.28 -2.19 -3.07
N ARG A 33 3.96 -1.35 -3.85
CA ARG A 33 3.86 0.09 -3.70
C ARG A 33 2.70 0.59 -4.54
N ALA A 34 1.94 1.51 -3.98
CA ALA A 34 0.77 2.02 -4.68
C ALA A 34 0.40 3.38 -4.12
N TYR A 35 -0.49 4.04 -4.81
CA TYR A 35 -1.10 5.25 -4.30
C TYR A 35 -2.57 5.21 -4.65
N ILE A 36 -3.36 6.00 -3.92
CA ILE A 36 -4.79 6.09 -4.19
C ILE A 36 -5.04 7.44 -4.85
N ASP A 37 -5.94 7.46 -5.83
CA ASP A 37 -6.27 8.73 -6.47
C ASP A 37 -7.41 9.39 -5.71
N GLU A 38 -7.82 10.56 -6.19
CA GLU A 38 -8.86 11.32 -5.50
C GLU A 38 -10.21 10.64 -5.56
N GLN A 39 -10.37 9.70 -6.46
CA GLN A 39 -11.63 8.99 -6.58
C GLN A 39 -11.65 7.72 -5.75
N GLY A 40 -10.54 7.38 -5.13
CA GLY A 40 -10.48 6.23 -4.26
C GLY A 40 -10.00 4.95 -4.92
N PHE A 41 -9.40 5.03 -6.09
CA PHE A 41 -8.88 3.86 -6.77
C PHE A 41 -7.38 3.75 -6.57
N PHE A 42 -6.91 2.54 -6.28
CA PHE A 42 -5.48 2.29 -6.10
C PHE A 42 -4.80 2.10 -7.45
N HIS A 43 -3.60 2.69 -7.56
CA HIS A 43 -2.76 2.57 -8.75
C HIS A 43 -1.38 2.15 -8.30
N GLY A 44 -0.79 1.21 -9.02
CA GLY A 44 0.56 0.78 -8.67
C GLY A 44 1.06 -0.25 -9.65
N SER A 45 2.11 -0.96 -9.24
CA SER A 45 2.67 -2.01 -10.07
C SER A 45 1.72 -3.18 -10.10
N GLY A 46 1.39 -3.66 -11.26
CA GLY A 46 0.57 -4.83 -11.39
C GLY A 46 -0.88 -4.57 -11.04
N SER A 47 -1.60 -5.63 -10.81
CA SER A 47 -3.03 -5.53 -10.53
C SER A 47 -3.25 -5.06 -9.10
N MET A 48 -4.09 -4.08 -8.96
CA MET A 48 -4.45 -3.57 -7.63
C MET A 48 -5.77 -4.15 -7.14
N ALA A 49 -6.24 -5.19 -7.79
CA ALA A 49 -7.43 -5.87 -7.31
C ALA A 49 -7.11 -6.58 -6.00
N GLY A 50 -8.02 -6.55 -5.05
CA GLY A 50 -7.82 -7.28 -3.81
C GLY A 50 -6.97 -6.57 -2.78
N VAL A 51 -6.81 -5.26 -2.88
CA VAL A 51 -6.11 -4.50 -1.85
C VAL A 51 -6.95 -4.55 -0.58
N VAL A 52 -6.36 -5.03 0.51
CA VAL A 52 -7.09 -5.18 1.77
C VAL A 52 -6.55 -4.28 2.86
N ALA A 53 -5.28 -3.89 2.79
CA ALA A 53 -4.67 -3.09 3.84
C ALA A 53 -3.53 -2.27 3.27
N TRP A 54 -3.16 -1.23 3.97
CA TRP A 54 -2.07 -0.36 3.55
C TRP A 54 -1.31 0.14 4.77
N GLN A 55 -0.13 0.68 4.54
CA GLN A 55 0.61 1.40 5.57
C GLN A 55 1.51 2.43 4.90
N PRO A 56 1.89 3.48 5.64
CA PRO A 56 2.78 4.48 5.06
C PRO A 56 4.12 3.87 4.69
N MET A 57 4.75 4.43 3.66
CA MET A 57 6.09 4.00 3.30
C MET A 57 7.05 4.36 4.42
N PRO A 58 7.99 3.48 4.75
CA PRO A 58 8.99 3.83 5.73
C PRO A 58 9.91 4.92 5.18
N GLU A 59 10.49 5.68 6.10
CA GLU A 59 11.43 6.69 5.70
C GLU A 59 12.68 6.04 5.16
N PRO A 60 13.36 6.71 4.22
CA PRO A 60 14.59 6.14 3.69
C PRO A 60 15.64 6.03 4.79
N TYR A 61 16.54 5.10 4.61
CA TYR A 61 17.65 4.94 5.52
C TYR A 61 18.47 6.22 5.53
N ALA A 62 18.70 6.75 6.71
CA ALA A 62 19.39 8.02 6.86
C ALA A 62 20.78 7.86 7.48
N GLY A 63 21.36 6.71 7.36
CA GLY A 63 22.61 6.42 8.03
C GLY A 63 23.84 6.87 7.31
N GLY A 64 23.69 7.77 6.40
CA GLY A 64 24.83 8.35 5.79
C GLY A 64 25.12 7.81 4.44
N ASP A 65 25.97 6.98 4.21
CA ASP A 65 26.28 6.60 2.90
C ASP A 65 25.75 5.32 2.51
N CYS A 66 25.64 5.04 1.38
CA CYS A 66 25.26 3.74 0.91
C CYS A 66 26.26 3.13 0.03
#